data_d242374dba534be2e956a9472f7256c1
#
_entry.id   d242374dba534be2e956a9472f7256c1
#
_cell.length_a   1.000
_cell.length_b   1.000
_cell.length_c   1.000
_cell.angle_alpha   90.00
_cell.angle_beta   90.00
_cell.angle_gamma   90.00
#
_symmetry.space_group_name_H-M   'P 1'
#
loop_
_entity.id
_entity.type
_entity.pdbx_description
1 polymer ?
#
loop_
_entity_poly.entity_id
_entity_poly.type
_entity_poly.pdbx_seq_one_letter_code
_entity_poly.pdbx_strand_id
1 'polypeptide(L)' 'MVVESAPVAVSAGLGDELDHYERERLSEALVRSRGNKAEAARMLGIPRSTFFSKLRKYGLD' A
#
# COMPACT_ATOMS: atom_id res chain seq x y z
N MET A 1 2.06 -22.61 5.99
CA MET A 1 2.33 -22.32 5.60
C MET A 1 2.45 -21.77 4.88
N VAL A 2 2.47 -21.52 4.71
CA VAL A 2 2.73 -21.03 4.09
C VAL A 2 2.97 -20.46 3.34
N VAL A 3 2.97 -20.33 3.06
CA VAL A 3 3.27 -19.80 2.39
C VAL A 3 3.49 -19.10 1.88
N GLU A 4 3.56 -18.77 1.75
CA GLU A 4 3.84 -18.05 1.33
C GLU A 4 4.11 -17.58 0.59
N SER A 5 4.22 -17.55 0.43
CA SER A 5 4.54 -17.00 -0.14
C SER A 5 4.97 -16.63 -0.87
N ALA A 6 5.21 -16.65 -1.12
CA ALA A 6 5.67 -16.21 -1.72
C ALA A 6 5.98 -15.81 -2.50
N PRO A 7 6.13 -15.41 -2.81
CA PRO A 7 6.30 -14.90 -3.58
C PRO A 7 6.89 -14.92 -4.48
N VAL A 8 7.06 -14.95 -4.64
CA VAL A 8 7.49 -14.92 -5.26
C VAL A 8 7.77 -14.64 -6.21
N ALA A 9 7.82 -14.46 -6.43
CA ALA A 9 7.98 -14.21 -7.24
C ALA A 9 8.27 -13.72 -8.01
N VAL A 10 8.49 -13.42 -8.30
CA VAL A 10 8.71 -12.97 -8.86
C VAL A 10 9.53 -12.37 -9.53
N SER A 11 9.98 -12.40 -9.95
CA SER A 11 11.10 -11.91 -10.50
C SER A 11 10.86 -10.98 -11.59
N ALA A 12 10.43 -11.35 -12.65
CA ALA A 12 10.05 -10.44 -13.69
C ALA A 12 8.91 -9.62 -13.16
N GLY A 13 8.84 -8.40 -13.35
CA GLY A 13 7.76 -7.59 -12.85
C GLY A 13 7.85 -7.35 -11.35
N LEU A 14 9.03 -7.49 -10.80
CA LEU A 14 9.21 -7.29 -9.39
C LEU A 14 8.73 -5.92 -8.97
N GLY A 15 9.03 -4.89 -9.76
CA GLY A 15 8.60 -3.55 -9.43
C GLY A 15 7.09 -3.44 -9.43
N ASP A 16 6.45 -4.06 -10.42
CA ASP A 16 5.00 -4.04 -10.49
C ASP A 16 4.36 -4.73 -9.32
N GLU A 17 4.96 -5.82 -8.87
CA GLU A 17 4.40 -6.54 -7.74
C GLU A 17 4.52 -5.75 -6.46
N LEU A 18 5.65 -5.09 -6.26
CA LEU A 18 5.81 -4.24 -5.10
C LEU A 18 4.82 -3.09 -5.12
N ASP A 19 4.63 -2.50 -6.29
CA ASP A 19 3.67 -1.41 -6.43
C ASP A 19 2.26 -1.88 -6.14
N HIS A 20 1.91 -3.06 -6.64
CA HIS A 20 0.59 -3.60 -6.39
C HIS A 20 0.37 -3.85 -4.90
N TYR A 21 1.35 -4.43 -4.25
CA TYR A 21 1.27 -4.72 -2.83
C TYR A 21 1.10 -3.43 -2.03
N GLU A 22 1.90 -2.43 -2.36
CA GLU A 22 1.84 -1.16 -1.65
C GLU A 22 0.49 -0.48 -1.87
N ARG A 23 0.01 -0.52 -3.10
CA ARG A 23 -1.28 0.07 -3.41
C ARG A 23 -2.39 -0.59 -2.60
N GLU A 24 -2.32 -1.91 -2.46
CA GLU A 24 -3.33 -2.62 -1.69
C GLU A 24 -3.27 -2.24 -0.22
N ARG A 25 -2.07 -2.07 0.31
CA ARG A 25 -1.95 -1.66 1.69
C ARG A 25 -2.51 -0.27 1.93
N LEU A 26 -2.27 0.64 1.00
CA LEU A 26 -2.81 1.98 1.10
C LEU A 26 -4.34 1.95 1.04
N SER A 27 -4.85 1.18 0.10
CA SER A 27 -6.29 1.07 -0.08
C SER A 27 -6.94 0.48 1.17
N GLU A 28 -6.34 -0.54 1.73
CA GLU A 28 -6.88 -1.17 2.92
C GLU A 28 -6.89 -0.20 4.09
N ALA A 29 -5.83 0.57 4.23
CA ALA A 29 -5.78 1.54 5.32
C ALA A 29 -6.85 2.59 5.16
N LEU A 30 -7.13 3.00 3.92
CA LEU A 30 -8.19 3.97 3.68
C LEU A 30 -9.55 3.40 4.06
N VAL A 31 -9.78 2.15 3.72
CA VAL A 31 -11.05 1.52 4.08
C VAL A 31 -11.19 1.43 5.59
N ARG A 32 -10.14 1.00 6.27
CA ARG A 32 -10.20 0.86 7.71
C ARG A 32 -10.37 2.18 8.42
N SER A 33 -9.81 3.24 7.87
CA SER A 33 -9.91 4.56 8.46
C SER A 33 -11.15 5.31 7.97
N ARG A 34 -11.96 4.65 7.16
CA ARG A 34 -13.18 5.24 6.60
C ARG A 34 -12.88 6.51 5.81
N GLY A 35 -11.81 6.45 5.04
CA GLY A 35 -11.44 7.58 4.20
C GLY A 35 -10.64 8.64 4.91
N ASN A 36 -10.32 8.46 6.18
CA ASN A 36 -9.52 9.42 6.92
C ASN A 36 -8.05 9.20 6.58
N LYS A 37 -7.52 10.03 5.69
CA LYS A 37 -6.17 9.83 5.18
C LYS A 37 -5.12 9.99 6.26
N ALA A 38 -5.30 10.92 7.18
CA ALA A 38 -4.35 11.11 8.25
C ALA A 38 -4.30 9.87 9.15
N GLU A 39 -5.46 9.33 9.46
CA GLU A 39 -5.52 8.13 10.28
C GLU A 39 -4.92 6.94 9.54
N ALA A 40 -5.19 6.83 8.24
CA ALA A 40 -4.64 5.75 7.44
C ALA A 40 -3.12 5.79 7.44
N ALA A 41 -2.55 7.00 7.31
CA ALA A 41 -1.10 7.15 7.34
C ALA A 41 -0.55 6.66 8.67
N ARG A 42 -1.23 7.02 9.75
CA ARG A 42 -0.80 6.62 11.07
C ARG A 42 -0.85 5.10 11.23
N MET A 43 -1.89 4.48 10.69
CA MET A 43 -2.02 3.03 10.75
C MET A 43 -0.87 2.33 10.04
N LEU A 44 -0.38 2.94 8.98
CA LEU A 44 0.74 2.38 8.23
C LEU A 44 2.09 2.79 8.79
N GLY A 45 2.11 3.71 9.73
CA GLY A 45 3.36 4.15 10.34
C GLY A 45 4.21 5.01 9.43
N ILE A 46 3.59 5.76 8.53
CA ILE A 46 4.33 6.62 7.61
C ILE A 46 3.84 8.07 7.77
N PRO A 47 4.69 9.04 7.38
CA PRO A 47 4.27 10.43 7.45
C PRO A 47 3.09 10.70 6.55
N ARG A 48 2.26 11.64 6.96
CA ARG A 48 1.07 11.98 6.19
C ARG A 48 1.43 12.44 4.78
N SER A 49 2.47 13.26 4.66
CA SER A 49 2.86 13.74 3.35
C SER A 49 3.27 12.59 2.43
N THR A 50 3.96 11.61 2.99
CA THR A 50 4.36 10.43 2.23
C THR A 50 3.11 9.66 1.78
N PHE A 51 2.15 9.52 2.69
CA PHE A 51 0.93 8.81 2.37
C PHE A 51 0.19 9.51 1.23
N PHE A 52 0.06 10.83 1.29
CA PHE A 52 -0.62 11.58 0.25
C PHE A 52 0.10 11.43 -1.09
N SER A 53 1.43 11.48 -1.07
CA SER A 53 2.21 11.32 -2.30
C SER A 53 1.96 9.95 -2.92
N LYS A 54 1.91 8.92 -2.09
CA LYS A 54 1.69 7.58 -2.59
C LYS A 54 0.27 7.41 -3.13
N LEU A 55 -0.70 8.01 -2.47
CA LEU A 55 -2.07 7.96 -2.97
C LEU A 55 -2.15 8.56 -4.37
N ARG A 56 -1.48 9.68 -4.56
CA ARG A 56 -1.47 10.34 -5.86
C ARG A 56 -0.76 9.47 -6.89
N LYS A 57 0.34 8.87 -6.49
CA LYS A 57 1.11 8.02 -7.39
C LYS A 57 0.26 6.87 -7.92
N TYR A 58 -0.57 6.29 -7.08
CA TYR A 58 -1.36 5.13 -7.45
C TYR A 58 -2.79 5.46 -7.87
N GLY A 59 -3.13 6.72 -7.88
CA GLY A 59 -4.47 7.11 -8.30
C GLY A 59 -5.55 6.76 -7.30
N LEU A 60 -5.20 6.67 -6.04
CA LEU A 60 -6.16 6.36 -4.98
C LEU A 60 -6.69 7.61 -4.31
N ASP A 61 -6.21 8.74 -4.72
CA ASP A 61 -6.52 10.02 -4.10
C ASP A 61 -7.96 10.45 -4.34
#